data_3db261ffd40299e8575c74d640314a16
#
_entry.id   3db261ffd40299e8575c74d640314a16
#
_cell.length_a   1.000
_cell.length_b   1.000
_cell.length_c   1.000
_cell.angle_alpha   90.00
_cell.angle_beta   90.00
_cell.angle_gamma   90.00
#
_symmetry.space_group_name_H-M   'P 1'
#
loop_
_entity.id
_entity.type
_entity.pdbx_description
1 polymer ?
#
loop_
_entity_poly.entity_id
_entity_poly.type
_entity_poly.pdbx_seq_one_letter_code
_entity_poly.pdbx_strand_id
1 'polypeptide(L)'
;MTGLRVHGGRIDLAATLYPDAPTPWLDLSTGINPVAWRSDPLPSVDLTSLPSPAAIAALEAAAAAVFGTDAARVVALPGSEIGLRLLASLDLPHPRRVVTPSYATHAAVFTDTITVPRSAIDTIEDGTLLLANPNNPDGLLDPPERLIAIARAGAWLVVDEAFVDLHPAHSVVPHLQASDRVIVFRSFGKTFGLPGVRLGFMIAPPEQAAAVRERLGSWPVSACAVAYGLAAYRDTRWIAATRLASTDRAARLDAMLARHGLHARGACPLFRLVETDDATALFDRLAHAGILTRTFDHAPRWLRIGLPRDDTAFERLDRALAHG
;
A
#
# COMPACT_ATOMS: atom_id res chain seq x y z
N MET A 1 11.96 -13.93 17.62
CA MET A 1 11.97 -12.70 16.83
C MET A 1 11.65 -12.88 15.34
N THR A 2 11.89 -14.03 14.74
CA THR A 2 11.67 -14.28 13.29
C THR A 2 10.24 -13.95 12.79
N GLY A 3 9.20 -14.17 13.57
CA GLY A 3 7.81 -13.93 13.11
C GLY A 3 7.40 -12.45 13.00
N LEU A 4 8.03 -11.52 13.73
CA LEU A 4 7.75 -10.08 13.64
C LEU A 4 8.42 -9.41 12.44
N ARG A 5 9.39 -10.09 11.79
CA ARG A 5 10.18 -9.56 10.67
C ARG A 5 9.58 -9.87 9.30
N VAL A 6 8.51 -10.73 9.23
CA VAL A 6 7.92 -11.14 7.95
C VAL A 6 6.82 -10.17 7.49
N HIS A 7 5.90 -9.76 8.40
CA HIS A 7 4.82 -8.79 8.11
C HIS A 7 4.59 -7.87 9.30
N GLY A 8 4.12 -6.64 9.05
CA GLY A 8 3.59 -5.76 10.11
C GLY A 8 2.21 -6.22 10.61
N GLY A 9 1.71 -5.56 11.67
CA GLY A 9 0.37 -5.83 12.20
C GLY A 9 0.28 -7.04 13.16
N ARG A 10 1.42 -7.57 13.63
CA ARG A 10 1.49 -8.74 14.51
C ARG A 10 1.56 -8.33 15.99
N ILE A 11 0.58 -7.54 16.45
CA ILE A 11 0.50 -7.12 17.86
C ILE A 11 0.33 -8.32 18.79
N ASP A 12 -0.42 -9.35 18.36
CA ASP A 12 -0.58 -10.62 19.08
C ASP A 12 0.75 -11.27 19.45
N LEU A 13 1.63 -11.36 18.44
CA LEU A 13 2.98 -11.92 18.65
C LEU A 13 3.87 -10.96 19.44
N ALA A 14 3.76 -9.65 19.19
CA ALA A 14 4.54 -8.65 19.94
C ALA A 14 4.19 -8.69 21.44
N ALA A 15 2.90 -8.75 21.79
CA ALA A 15 2.45 -8.88 23.18
C ALA A 15 2.95 -10.17 23.86
N THR A 16 3.09 -11.26 23.10
CA THR A 16 3.65 -12.52 23.62
C THR A 16 5.17 -12.42 23.89
N LEU A 17 5.90 -11.73 23.00
CA LEU A 17 7.36 -11.62 23.10
C LEU A 17 7.81 -10.53 24.10
N TYR A 18 6.97 -9.53 24.33
CA TYR A 18 7.23 -8.41 25.25
C TYR A 18 6.07 -8.28 26.26
N PRO A 19 5.90 -9.25 27.19
CA PRO A 19 4.74 -9.32 28.07
C PRO A 19 4.64 -8.13 29.05
N ASP A 20 5.76 -7.49 29.37
CA ASP A 20 5.81 -6.34 30.28
C ASP A 20 5.63 -5.00 29.57
N ALA A 21 5.44 -5.00 28.26
CA ALA A 21 5.28 -3.76 27.49
C ALA A 21 3.94 -3.08 27.78
N PRO A 22 3.92 -1.73 27.86
CA PRO A 22 2.69 -0.98 28.14
C PRO A 22 1.59 -1.22 27.11
N THR A 23 0.36 -1.44 27.58
CA THR A 23 -0.84 -1.56 26.76
C THR A 23 -1.70 -0.29 26.84
N PRO A 24 -2.52 0.02 25.79
CA PRO A 24 -2.60 -0.67 24.52
C PRO A 24 -1.34 -0.47 23.65
N TRP A 25 -1.04 -1.47 22.83
CA TRP A 25 0.05 -1.37 21.85
C TRP A 25 -0.22 -0.28 20.83
N LEU A 26 0.83 0.46 20.46
CA LEU A 26 0.84 1.38 19.32
C LEU A 26 1.43 0.65 18.09
N ASP A 27 0.58 0.30 17.12
CA ASP A 27 1.04 -0.35 15.89
C ASP A 27 1.51 0.68 14.86
N LEU A 28 2.81 0.86 14.75
CA LEU A 28 3.49 1.64 13.71
C LEU A 28 4.26 0.74 12.72
N SER A 29 3.97 -0.57 12.71
CA SER A 29 4.64 -1.54 11.82
C SER A 29 4.02 -1.60 10.43
N THR A 30 2.80 -1.06 10.26
CA THR A 30 2.06 -1.06 9.00
C THR A 30 2.10 0.32 8.33
N GLY A 31 1.93 0.35 7.00
CA GLY A 31 1.70 1.59 6.26
C GLY A 31 0.19 1.80 6.06
N ILE A 32 -0.58 1.86 7.15
CA ILE A 32 -2.03 2.03 7.12
C ILE A 32 -2.36 3.40 7.72
N ASN A 33 -3.30 4.11 7.10
CA ASN A 33 -3.79 5.37 7.67
C ASN A 33 -4.31 5.12 9.10
N PRO A 34 -3.73 5.76 10.11
CA PRO A 34 -4.12 5.55 11.50
C PRO A 34 -5.51 6.12 11.84
N VAL A 35 -6.07 6.96 10.97
CA VAL A 35 -7.42 7.52 11.08
C VAL A 35 -8.33 6.83 10.06
N ALA A 36 -9.10 5.87 10.54
CA ALA A 36 -10.02 5.12 9.69
C ALA A 36 -11.17 6.01 9.21
N TRP A 37 -11.59 5.80 7.96
CA TRP A 37 -12.82 6.37 7.43
C TRP A 37 -14.04 5.88 8.23
N ARG A 38 -14.94 6.79 8.53
CA ARG A 38 -16.22 6.50 9.17
C ARG A 38 -17.29 7.42 8.58
N SER A 39 -18.47 6.88 8.39
CA SER A 39 -19.70 7.64 8.14
C SER A 39 -20.66 7.53 9.31
N ASP A 40 -21.56 8.47 9.42
CA ASP A 40 -22.67 8.42 10.36
C ASP A 40 -23.97 8.67 9.59
N PRO A 41 -24.87 7.67 9.51
CA PRO A 41 -24.71 6.29 10.01
C PRO A 41 -23.66 5.48 9.21
N LEU A 42 -23.17 4.38 9.82
CA LEU A 42 -22.33 3.39 9.12
C LEU A 42 -23.11 2.76 7.95
N PRO A 43 -22.42 2.32 6.87
CA PRO A 43 -23.05 1.64 5.76
C PRO A 43 -23.84 0.41 6.24
N SER A 44 -25.08 0.29 5.79
CA SER A 44 -25.86 -0.94 6.00
C SER A 44 -25.29 -2.07 5.15
N VAL A 45 -25.09 -3.24 5.75
CA VAL A 45 -24.56 -4.44 5.08
C VAL A 45 -25.58 -5.56 5.19
N ASP A 46 -26.13 -6.00 4.07
CA ASP A 46 -26.90 -7.22 4.00
C ASP A 46 -25.97 -8.42 3.79
N LEU A 47 -25.85 -9.24 4.83
CA LEU A 47 -25.03 -10.47 4.79
C LEU A 47 -25.83 -11.70 4.36
N THR A 48 -27.15 -11.57 4.14
CA THR A 48 -28.03 -12.68 3.73
C THR A 48 -28.10 -12.85 2.22
N SER A 49 -27.68 -11.82 1.47
CA SER A 49 -27.68 -11.80 0.01
C SER A 49 -26.27 -11.71 -0.57
N LEU A 50 -26.04 -12.37 -1.70
CA LEU A 50 -24.82 -12.19 -2.46
C LEU A 50 -24.76 -10.79 -3.09
N PRO A 51 -23.59 -10.14 -3.17
CA PRO A 51 -23.47 -8.87 -3.87
C PRO A 51 -23.93 -8.99 -5.33
N SER A 52 -24.87 -8.13 -5.74
CA SER A 52 -25.32 -8.15 -7.11
C SER A 52 -24.24 -7.63 -8.08
N PRO A 53 -24.24 -8.07 -9.36
CA PRO A 53 -23.33 -7.51 -10.37
C PRO A 53 -23.45 -5.99 -10.50
N ALA A 54 -24.64 -5.43 -10.34
CA ALA A 54 -24.87 -3.99 -10.36
C ALA A 54 -24.23 -3.26 -9.18
N ALA A 55 -24.23 -3.87 -7.99
CA ALA A 55 -23.57 -3.30 -6.81
C ALA A 55 -22.05 -3.30 -6.95
N ILE A 56 -21.47 -4.38 -7.50
CA ILE A 56 -20.02 -4.45 -7.81
C ILE A 56 -19.66 -3.42 -8.87
N ALA A 57 -20.44 -3.30 -9.94
CA ALA A 57 -20.22 -2.30 -11.00
C ALA A 57 -20.30 -0.86 -10.45
N ALA A 58 -21.24 -0.58 -9.53
CA ALA A 58 -21.34 0.72 -8.87
C ALA A 58 -20.12 1.03 -7.99
N LEU A 59 -19.56 0.03 -7.30
CA LEU A 59 -18.32 0.16 -6.55
C LEU A 59 -17.13 0.46 -7.47
N GLU A 60 -16.99 -0.30 -8.56
CA GLU A 60 -15.92 -0.10 -9.57
C GLU A 60 -16.02 1.29 -10.20
N ALA A 61 -17.22 1.75 -10.52
CA ALA A 61 -17.46 3.09 -11.07
C ALA A 61 -17.11 4.22 -10.08
N ALA A 62 -17.46 4.06 -8.79
CA ALA A 62 -17.11 5.04 -7.77
C ALA A 62 -15.58 5.11 -7.56
N ALA A 63 -14.89 3.98 -7.56
CA ALA A 63 -13.44 3.90 -7.48
C ALA A 63 -12.77 4.51 -8.73
N ALA A 64 -13.26 4.18 -9.92
CA ALA A 64 -12.78 4.71 -11.20
C ALA A 64 -12.83 6.24 -11.26
N ALA A 65 -13.91 6.84 -10.76
CA ALA A 65 -14.05 8.31 -10.68
C ALA A 65 -12.95 8.95 -9.81
N VAL A 66 -12.59 8.31 -8.69
CA VAL A 66 -11.50 8.79 -7.81
C VAL A 66 -10.13 8.56 -8.43
N PHE A 67 -9.95 7.46 -9.16
CA PHE A 67 -8.68 7.12 -9.83
C PHE A 67 -8.44 7.93 -11.12
N GLY A 68 -9.49 8.55 -11.68
CA GLY A 68 -9.39 9.30 -12.93
C GLY A 68 -9.30 8.38 -14.16
N THR A 69 -10.11 7.31 -14.22
CA THR A 69 -10.11 6.33 -15.32
C THR A 69 -11.52 5.84 -15.65
N ASP A 70 -11.65 5.07 -16.73
CA ASP A 70 -12.89 4.39 -17.11
C ASP A 70 -13.15 3.19 -16.21
N ALA A 71 -14.40 3.02 -15.76
CA ALA A 71 -14.86 1.90 -14.95
C ALA A 71 -14.63 0.53 -15.64
N ALA A 72 -14.68 0.47 -16.96
CA ALA A 72 -14.40 -0.76 -17.71
C ALA A 72 -13.00 -1.34 -17.46
N ARG A 73 -12.04 -0.48 -17.09
CA ARG A 73 -10.65 -0.84 -16.76
C ARG A 73 -10.48 -1.28 -15.31
N VAL A 74 -11.43 -1.03 -14.43
CA VAL A 74 -11.33 -1.25 -12.98
C VAL A 74 -11.94 -2.58 -12.59
N VAL A 75 -11.21 -3.41 -11.85
CA VAL A 75 -11.67 -4.70 -11.33
C VAL A 75 -11.53 -4.70 -9.81
N ALA A 76 -12.64 -4.88 -9.10
CA ALA A 76 -12.64 -5.04 -7.64
C ALA A 76 -12.04 -6.39 -7.23
N LEU A 77 -11.16 -6.36 -6.23
CA LEU A 77 -10.37 -7.50 -5.75
C LEU A 77 -10.57 -7.72 -4.24
N PRO A 78 -10.48 -8.96 -3.73
CA PRO A 78 -10.46 -9.23 -2.29
C PRO A 78 -9.11 -8.83 -1.67
N GLY A 79 -8.71 -7.56 -1.87
CA GLY A 79 -7.43 -6.97 -1.56
C GLY A 79 -6.43 -7.01 -2.73
N SER A 80 -5.55 -5.99 -2.82
CA SER A 80 -4.55 -5.89 -3.88
C SER A 80 -3.54 -7.06 -3.90
N GLU A 81 -3.28 -7.69 -2.77
CA GLU A 81 -2.41 -8.87 -2.66
C GLU A 81 -2.87 -10.03 -3.56
N ILE A 82 -4.18 -10.29 -3.61
CA ILE A 82 -4.72 -11.34 -4.49
C ILE A 82 -4.52 -10.97 -5.95
N GLY A 83 -4.72 -9.70 -6.30
CA GLY A 83 -4.45 -9.21 -7.65
C GLY A 83 -2.99 -9.38 -8.08
N LEU A 84 -2.04 -9.06 -7.20
CA LEU A 84 -0.62 -9.29 -7.46
C LEU A 84 -0.33 -10.78 -7.74
N ARG A 85 -0.89 -11.69 -6.96
CA ARG A 85 -0.72 -13.14 -7.18
C ARG A 85 -1.36 -13.64 -8.47
N LEU A 86 -2.46 -13.02 -8.91
CA LEU A 86 -3.10 -13.35 -10.19
C LEU A 86 -2.27 -12.95 -11.41
N LEU A 87 -1.30 -12.02 -11.28
CA LEU A 87 -0.38 -11.67 -12.37
C LEU A 87 0.33 -12.89 -12.98
N ALA A 88 0.67 -13.88 -12.14
CA ALA A 88 1.30 -15.11 -12.61
C ALA A 88 0.44 -15.91 -13.60
N SER A 89 -0.88 -15.70 -13.59
CA SER A 89 -1.83 -16.35 -14.49
C SER A 89 -2.12 -15.54 -15.76
N LEU A 90 -1.64 -14.30 -15.85
CA LEU A 90 -1.70 -13.51 -17.06
C LEU A 90 -0.49 -13.82 -17.95
N ASP A 91 -0.72 -13.86 -19.25
CA ASP A 91 0.34 -14.06 -20.24
C ASP A 91 1.13 -12.75 -20.45
N LEU A 92 1.90 -12.38 -19.42
CA LEU A 92 2.76 -11.21 -19.49
C LEU A 92 4.12 -11.59 -20.07
N PRO A 93 4.68 -10.78 -20.99
CA PRO A 93 5.89 -11.13 -21.71
C PRO A 93 7.13 -11.25 -20.84
N HIS A 94 8.04 -12.10 -21.27
CA HIS A 94 9.38 -12.25 -20.71
C HIS A 94 10.37 -11.24 -21.34
N PRO A 95 11.46 -10.90 -20.64
CA PRO A 95 11.79 -11.28 -19.26
C PRO A 95 10.92 -10.52 -18.24
N ARG A 96 10.64 -11.17 -17.10
CA ARG A 96 9.82 -10.60 -16.02
C ARG A 96 10.72 -10.03 -14.93
N ARG A 97 10.76 -8.70 -14.84
CA ARG A 97 11.65 -7.96 -13.94
C ARG A 97 10.88 -7.37 -12.77
N VAL A 98 11.48 -7.39 -11.61
CA VAL A 98 10.92 -6.78 -10.38
C VAL A 98 11.94 -5.83 -9.77
N VAL A 99 11.52 -4.61 -9.52
CA VAL A 99 12.35 -3.61 -8.83
C VAL A 99 12.54 -4.02 -7.37
N THR A 100 13.79 -4.04 -6.91
CA THR A 100 14.13 -4.34 -5.53
C THR A 100 15.07 -3.28 -4.93
N PRO A 101 15.00 -3.04 -3.60
CA PRO A 101 14.09 -3.64 -2.62
C PRO A 101 12.65 -3.17 -2.80
N SER A 102 11.69 -4.05 -2.55
CA SER A 102 10.25 -3.74 -2.65
C SER A 102 9.42 -4.62 -1.71
N TYR A 103 8.10 -4.60 -1.88
CA TYR A 103 7.22 -5.50 -1.15
C TYR A 103 7.54 -6.97 -1.48
N ALA A 104 7.67 -7.80 -0.44
CA ALA A 104 8.19 -9.17 -0.59
C ALA A 104 7.41 -10.03 -1.60
N THR A 105 6.09 -9.84 -1.69
CA THR A 105 5.26 -10.56 -2.67
C THR A 105 5.68 -10.27 -4.11
N HIS A 106 6.20 -9.08 -4.43
CA HIS A 106 6.59 -8.74 -5.80
C HIS A 106 7.62 -9.73 -6.36
N ALA A 107 8.66 -10.05 -5.59
CA ALA A 107 9.68 -11.02 -6.03
C ALA A 107 9.16 -12.46 -6.14
N ALA A 108 8.03 -12.76 -5.49
CA ALA A 108 7.41 -14.08 -5.47
C ALA A 108 6.23 -14.23 -6.47
N VAL A 109 5.89 -13.17 -7.22
CA VAL A 109 4.75 -13.19 -8.17
C VAL A 109 5.01 -14.16 -9.32
N PHE A 110 6.19 -14.10 -9.90
CA PHE A 110 6.58 -14.97 -11.02
C PHE A 110 7.65 -15.97 -10.57
N THR A 111 7.63 -17.16 -11.12
CA THR A 111 8.64 -18.20 -10.82
C THR A 111 10.00 -17.91 -11.42
N ASP A 112 10.06 -17.08 -12.46
CA ASP A 112 11.22 -16.69 -13.25
C ASP A 112 11.60 -15.21 -13.07
N THR A 113 11.30 -14.63 -11.92
CA THR A 113 11.57 -13.22 -11.60
C THR A 113 13.06 -12.89 -11.70
N ILE A 114 13.38 -11.82 -12.44
CA ILE A 114 14.70 -11.18 -12.46
C ILE A 114 14.60 -9.90 -11.58
N THR A 115 15.43 -9.79 -10.57
CA THR A 115 15.47 -8.58 -9.74
C THR A 115 16.36 -7.52 -10.38
N VAL A 116 15.88 -6.26 -10.37
CA VAL A 116 16.61 -5.11 -10.90
C VAL A 116 16.60 -3.96 -9.88
N PRO A 117 17.67 -3.16 -9.80
CA PRO A 117 17.67 -1.98 -8.95
C PRO A 117 16.80 -0.87 -9.58
N ARG A 118 16.24 0.02 -8.74
CA ARG A 118 15.42 1.14 -9.22
C ARG A 118 16.16 2.08 -10.20
N SER A 119 17.49 2.17 -10.09
CA SER A 119 18.32 2.96 -11.00
C SER A 119 18.39 2.42 -12.43
N ALA A 120 18.02 1.16 -12.66
CA ALA A 120 18.08 0.53 -13.97
C ALA A 120 16.75 0.59 -14.76
N ILE A 121 15.67 1.13 -14.19
CA ILE A 121 14.34 1.05 -14.82
C ILE A 121 14.25 1.79 -16.15
N ASP A 122 15.01 2.87 -16.33
CA ASP A 122 14.99 3.69 -17.56
C ASP A 122 15.61 2.99 -18.77
N THR A 123 16.29 1.86 -18.56
CA THR A 123 16.90 1.07 -19.64
C THR A 123 16.04 -0.12 -20.07
N ILE A 124 14.83 -0.26 -19.51
CA ILE A 124 13.95 -1.39 -19.79
C ILE A 124 12.98 -1.03 -20.90
N GLU A 125 13.11 -1.71 -22.05
CA GLU A 125 12.32 -1.47 -23.26
C GLU A 125 11.51 -2.71 -23.68
N ASP A 126 11.61 -3.84 -22.95
CA ASP A 126 10.96 -5.10 -23.30
C ASP A 126 10.46 -5.86 -22.06
N GLY A 127 9.72 -6.95 -22.31
CA GLY A 127 9.25 -7.84 -21.25
C GLY A 127 8.25 -7.20 -20.31
N THR A 128 8.32 -7.55 -19.03
CA THR A 128 7.45 -7.03 -17.95
C THR A 128 8.29 -6.43 -16.82
N LEU A 129 7.94 -5.22 -16.37
CA LEU A 129 8.51 -4.59 -15.19
C LEU A 129 7.44 -4.43 -14.12
N LEU A 130 7.67 -4.99 -12.92
CA LEU A 130 6.85 -4.77 -11.72
C LEU A 130 7.62 -3.88 -10.72
N LEU A 131 6.97 -2.81 -10.26
CA LEU A 131 7.49 -1.93 -9.21
C LEU A 131 6.35 -1.40 -8.34
N ALA A 132 6.70 -0.78 -7.19
CA ALA A 132 5.75 -0.02 -6.38
C ALA A 132 6.01 1.48 -6.46
N ASN A 133 4.92 2.29 -6.47
CA ASN A 133 4.99 3.75 -6.45
C ASN A 133 3.82 4.36 -5.67
N PRO A 134 3.99 4.85 -4.43
CA PRO A 134 5.22 4.91 -3.62
C PRO A 134 5.81 3.54 -3.30
N ASN A 135 7.13 3.42 -3.28
CA ASN A 135 7.78 2.17 -2.99
C ASN A 135 7.66 1.78 -1.50
N ASN A 136 7.65 0.51 -1.24
CA ASN A 136 7.73 -0.09 0.08
C ASN A 136 8.97 -1.02 0.11
N PRO A 137 9.98 -0.79 0.97
CA PRO A 137 9.82 -0.12 2.26
C PRO A 137 10.28 1.34 2.33
N ASP A 138 10.97 1.89 1.32
CA ASP A 138 11.71 3.15 1.41
C ASP A 138 10.89 4.41 1.10
N GLY A 139 9.64 4.25 0.63
CA GLY A 139 8.75 5.36 0.31
C GLY A 139 9.20 6.22 -0.88
N LEU A 140 10.14 5.74 -1.71
CA LEU A 140 10.58 6.46 -2.90
C LEU A 140 9.44 6.61 -3.90
N LEU A 141 9.44 7.74 -4.59
CA LEU A 141 8.46 8.12 -5.61
C LEU A 141 9.16 8.35 -6.95
N ASP A 142 8.56 7.83 -8.01
CA ASP A 142 8.88 8.23 -9.38
C ASP A 142 7.78 9.12 -9.95
N PRO A 143 8.12 10.08 -10.80
CA PRO A 143 7.14 10.84 -11.57
C PRO A 143 6.37 9.90 -12.51
N PRO A 144 5.04 10.08 -12.69
CA PRO A 144 4.25 9.23 -13.57
C PRO A 144 4.73 9.24 -15.01
N GLU A 145 5.26 10.37 -15.51
CA GLU A 145 5.80 10.50 -16.86
C GLU A 145 7.00 9.55 -17.09
N ARG A 146 7.88 9.42 -16.09
CA ARG A 146 9.01 8.48 -16.13
C ARG A 146 8.53 7.04 -16.26
N LEU A 147 7.54 6.66 -15.45
CA LEU A 147 7.02 5.28 -15.46
C LEU A 147 6.29 4.97 -16.77
N ILE A 148 5.48 5.90 -17.27
CA ILE A 148 4.75 5.72 -18.53
C ILE A 148 5.70 5.64 -19.72
N ALA A 149 6.82 6.36 -19.70
CA ALA A 149 7.84 6.28 -20.75
C ALA A 149 8.37 4.84 -20.93
N ILE A 150 8.52 4.07 -19.84
CA ILE A 150 8.93 2.65 -19.88
C ILE A 150 7.91 1.80 -20.64
N ALA A 151 6.61 1.98 -20.36
CA ALA A 151 5.56 1.28 -21.06
C ALA A 151 5.49 1.64 -22.55
N ARG A 152 5.75 2.91 -22.89
CA ARG A 152 5.75 3.41 -24.26
C ARG A 152 7.00 3.04 -25.04
N ALA A 153 8.11 2.73 -24.34
CA ALA A 153 9.31 2.15 -24.95
C ALA A 153 9.13 0.69 -25.38
N GLY A 154 8.12 -0.03 -24.86
CA GLY A 154 7.79 -1.39 -25.30
C GLY A 154 7.51 -2.40 -24.19
N ALA A 155 7.90 -2.11 -22.96
CA ALA A 155 7.67 -3.01 -21.84
C ALA A 155 6.20 -3.03 -21.37
N TRP A 156 5.75 -4.15 -20.80
CA TRP A 156 4.58 -4.16 -19.91
C TRP A 156 4.99 -3.60 -18.56
N LEU A 157 4.25 -2.59 -18.09
CA LEU A 157 4.48 -1.99 -16.79
C LEU A 157 3.41 -2.42 -15.80
N VAL A 158 3.83 -2.94 -14.64
CA VAL A 158 2.94 -3.23 -13.50
C VAL A 158 3.34 -2.32 -12.34
N VAL A 159 2.42 -1.48 -11.88
CA VAL A 159 2.67 -0.53 -10.80
C VAL A 159 1.79 -0.87 -9.59
N ASP A 160 2.42 -1.23 -8.48
CA ASP A 160 1.72 -1.32 -7.20
C ASP A 160 1.60 0.08 -6.58
N GLU A 161 0.45 0.69 -6.78
CA GLU A 161 0.08 2.00 -6.25
C GLU A 161 -0.72 1.91 -4.92
N ALA A 162 -0.43 0.92 -4.08
CA ALA A 162 -1.17 0.69 -2.84
C ALA A 162 -1.18 1.88 -1.88
N PHE A 163 -0.24 2.83 -2.02
CA PHE A 163 -0.11 4.01 -1.15
C PHE A 163 -0.38 5.34 -1.86
N VAL A 164 -0.66 5.33 -3.16
CA VAL A 164 -0.69 6.56 -3.98
C VAL A 164 -1.91 7.43 -3.74
N ASP A 165 -3.03 6.89 -3.25
CA ASP A 165 -4.28 7.65 -3.09
C ASP A 165 -4.15 8.90 -2.22
N LEU A 166 -3.14 8.93 -1.32
CA LEU A 166 -2.78 10.11 -0.52
C LEU A 166 -1.80 11.05 -1.24
N HIS A 167 -1.23 10.62 -2.38
CA HIS A 167 -0.36 11.39 -3.28
C HIS A 167 -0.79 11.24 -4.74
N PRO A 168 -2.01 11.62 -5.11
CA PRO A 168 -2.59 11.30 -6.43
C PRO A 168 -1.81 11.88 -7.62
N ALA A 169 -1.02 12.94 -7.40
CA ALA A 169 -0.14 13.50 -8.43
C ALA A 169 0.95 12.54 -8.90
N HIS A 170 1.25 11.48 -8.14
CA HIS A 170 2.23 10.46 -8.52
C HIS A 170 1.59 9.20 -9.12
N SER A 171 0.28 9.20 -9.34
CA SER A 171 -0.41 8.09 -9.99
C SER A 171 -0.19 8.12 -11.49
N VAL A 172 0.12 6.96 -12.07
CA VAL A 172 0.15 6.81 -13.53
C VAL A 172 -1.25 6.77 -14.15
N VAL A 173 -2.28 6.41 -13.38
CA VAL A 173 -3.63 6.10 -13.89
C VAL A 173 -4.27 7.24 -14.68
N PRO A 174 -4.26 8.53 -14.23
CA PRO A 174 -4.87 9.63 -14.99
C PRO A 174 -4.18 9.94 -16.32
N HIS A 175 -2.96 9.42 -16.53
CA HIS A 175 -2.14 9.69 -17.71
C HIS A 175 -2.17 8.55 -18.73
N LEU A 176 -2.88 7.44 -18.44
CA LEU A 176 -2.93 6.27 -19.30
C LEU A 176 -3.77 6.51 -20.55
N GLN A 177 -3.22 6.09 -21.68
CA GLN A 177 -3.93 5.99 -22.96
C GLN A 177 -4.48 4.58 -23.18
N ALA A 178 -5.36 4.40 -24.15
CA ALA A 178 -5.96 3.11 -24.46
C ALA A 178 -4.91 2.06 -24.91
N SER A 179 -3.85 2.50 -25.56
CA SER A 179 -2.75 1.65 -26.06
C SER A 179 -1.70 1.30 -25.03
N ASP A 180 -1.68 1.96 -23.86
CA ASP A 180 -0.62 1.75 -22.86
C ASP A 180 -0.75 0.37 -22.19
N ARG A 181 0.35 -0.37 -22.19
CA ARG A 181 0.47 -1.72 -21.60
C ARG A 181 0.76 -1.62 -20.11
N VAL A 182 -0.19 -1.10 -19.33
CA VAL A 182 -0.01 -0.81 -17.91
C VAL A 182 -1.08 -1.48 -17.08
N ILE A 183 -0.67 -2.17 -16.02
CA ILE A 183 -1.51 -2.73 -14.96
C ILE A 183 -1.18 -1.98 -13.67
N VAL A 184 -2.19 -1.52 -12.94
CA VAL A 184 -2.02 -0.79 -11.68
C VAL A 184 -2.82 -1.46 -10.59
N PHE A 185 -2.26 -1.55 -9.39
CA PHE A 185 -2.96 -2.01 -8.19
C PHE A 185 -3.22 -0.89 -7.20
N ARG A 186 -4.40 -0.88 -6.59
CA ARG A 186 -4.82 0.06 -5.54
C ARG A 186 -5.28 -0.69 -4.30
N SER A 187 -5.00 -0.14 -3.12
CA SER A 187 -5.35 -0.75 -1.85
C SER A 187 -6.28 0.15 -1.04
N PHE A 188 -7.55 -0.23 -0.94
CA PHE A 188 -8.54 0.47 -0.12
C PHE A 188 -8.11 0.57 1.35
N GLY A 189 -7.66 -0.55 1.93
CA GLY A 189 -7.35 -0.65 3.35
C GLY A 189 -6.25 0.29 3.83
N LYS A 190 -5.34 0.71 2.93
CA LYS A 190 -4.23 1.60 3.27
C LYS A 190 -4.72 3.04 3.47
N THR A 191 -5.37 3.59 2.47
CA THR A 191 -5.87 4.96 2.46
C THR A 191 -7.00 5.20 3.44
N PHE A 192 -7.98 4.29 3.43
CA PHE A 192 -9.18 4.44 4.28
C PHE A 192 -9.00 3.91 5.71
N GLY A 193 -7.82 3.36 6.07
CA GLY A 193 -7.58 2.85 7.41
C GLY A 193 -8.45 1.64 7.78
N LEU A 194 -8.96 0.92 6.79
CA LEU A 194 -9.90 -0.19 6.93
C LEU A 194 -9.36 -1.50 6.32
N PRO A 195 -8.20 -2.00 6.78
CA PRO A 195 -7.57 -3.19 6.19
C PRO A 195 -8.42 -4.45 6.31
N GLY A 196 -9.27 -4.53 7.33
CA GLY A 196 -10.17 -5.67 7.58
C GLY A 196 -11.30 -5.82 6.56
N VAL A 197 -11.63 -4.77 5.81
CA VAL A 197 -12.64 -4.82 4.72
C VAL A 197 -12.20 -5.72 3.57
N ARG A 198 -10.90 -5.94 3.38
CA ARG A 198 -10.32 -6.79 2.33
C ARG A 198 -10.78 -6.37 0.94
N LEU A 199 -10.56 -5.09 0.60
CA LEU A 199 -10.86 -4.50 -0.71
C LEU A 199 -9.59 -3.92 -1.34
N GLY A 200 -9.44 -4.14 -2.64
CA GLY A 200 -8.45 -3.53 -3.51
C GLY A 200 -8.97 -3.47 -4.94
N PHE A 201 -8.18 -2.93 -5.86
CA PHE A 201 -8.56 -2.83 -7.26
C PHE A 201 -7.35 -3.09 -8.16
N MET A 202 -7.63 -3.65 -9.33
CA MET A 202 -6.74 -3.63 -10.47
C MET A 202 -7.31 -2.67 -11.51
N ILE A 203 -6.45 -1.85 -12.09
CA ILE A 203 -6.73 -1.03 -13.26
C ILE A 203 -5.86 -1.58 -14.39
N ALA A 204 -6.46 -2.00 -15.50
CA ALA A 204 -5.74 -2.64 -16.59
C ALA A 204 -6.39 -2.35 -17.95
N PRO A 205 -5.72 -2.67 -19.06
CA PRO A 205 -6.38 -2.73 -20.37
C PRO A 205 -7.58 -3.70 -20.33
N PRO A 206 -8.64 -3.47 -21.13
CA PRO A 206 -9.88 -4.24 -21.06
C PRO A 206 -9.71 -5.76 -21.15
N GLU A 207 -8.77 -6.24 -21.95
CA GLU A 207 -8.49 -7.67 -22.11
C GLU A 207 -7.98 -8.30 -20.79
N GLN A 208 -6.99 -7.67 -20.13
CA GLN A 208 -6.45 -8.15 -18.86
C GLN A 208 -7.46 -7.99 -17.73
N ALA A 209 -8.27 -6.93 -17.75
CA ALA A 209 -9.37 -6.77 -16.81
C ALA A 209 -10.42 -7.89 -16.95
N ALA A 210 -10.80 -8.25 -18.17
CA ALA A 210 -11.71 -9.37 -18.45
C ALA A 210 -11.13 -10.71 -17.99
N ALA A 211 -9.85 -10.97 -18.32
CA ALA A 211 -9.17 -12.18 -17.91
C ALA A 211 -9.09 -12.34 -16.38
N VAL A 212 -8.91 -11.25 -15.63
CA VAL A 212 -8.91 -11.31 -14.16
C VAL A 212 -10.33 -11.50 -13.62
N ARG A 213 -11.34 -10.83 -14.19
CA ARG A 213 -12.75 -11.06 -13.79
C ARG A 213 -13.17 -12.54 -13.96
N GLU A 214 -12.78 -13.16 -15.06
CA GLU A 214 -13.05 -14.58 -15.30
C GLU A 214 -12.43 -15.48 -14.21
N ARG A 215 -11.18 -15.21 -13.82
CA ARG A 215 -10.48 -15.98 -12.79
C ARG A 215 -11.03 -15.78 -11.38
N LEU A 216 -11.54 -14.59 -11.11
CA LEU A 216 -12.15 -14.27 -9.81
C LEU A 216 -13.56 -14.86 -9.65
N GLY A 217 -14.26 -15.11 -10.75
CA GLY A 217 -15.64 -15.58 -10.73
C GLY A 217 -16.66 -14.50 -10.37
N SER A 218 -17.89 -14.94 -10.03
CA SER A 218 -19.06 -14.06 -9.98
C SER A 218 -19.12 -13.13 -8.76
N TRP A 219 -18.49 -13.48 -7.63
CA TRP A 219 -18.60 -12.74 -6.37
C TRP A 219 -17.22 -12.50 -5.74
N PRO A 220 -16.36 -11.70 -6.37
CA PRO A 220 -14.98 -11.56 -5.96
C PRO A 220 -14.80 -10.84 -4.63
N VAL A 221 -15.76 -10.00 -4.22
CA VAL A 221 -15.71 -9.20 -3.01
C VAL A 221 -16.96 -9.37 -2.16
N SER A 222 -16.85 -9.23 -0.84
CA SER A 222 -17.97 -9.40 0.09
C SER A 222 -18.96 -8.24 0.04
N ALA A 223 -20.19 -8.46 0.54
CA ALA A 223 -21.18 -7.40 0.72
C ALA A 223 -20.63 -6.23 1.59
N CYS A 224 -19.84 -6.55 2.60
CA CYS A 224 -19.15 -5.56 3.43
C CYS A 224 -18.18 -4.71 2.59
N ALA A 225 -17.36 -5.34 1.75
CA ALA A 225 -16.41 -4.63 0.89
C ALA A 225 -17.14 -3.71 -0.10
N VAL A 226 -18.25 -4.16 -0.69
CA VAL A 226 -19.09 -3.35 -1.58
C VAL A 226 -19.67 -2.15 -0.84
N ALA A 227 -20.34 -2.36 0.31
CA ALA A 227 -21.01 -1.29 1.04
C ALA A 227 -20.02 -0.22 1.54
N TYR A 228 -18.96 -0.65 2.21
CA TYR A 228 -17.94 0.27 2.73
C TYR A 228 -17.13 0.95 1.62
N GLY A 229 -16.75 0.20 0.59
CA GLY A 229 -16.01 0.74 -0.55
C GLY A 229 -16.79 1.79 -1.30
N LEU A 230 -18.06 1.50 -1.64
CA LEU A 230 -18.94 2.43 -2.35
C LEU A 230 -19.18 3.72 -1.55
N ALA A 231 -19.47 3.61 -0.26
CA ALA A 231 -19.70 4.77 0.60
C ALA A 231 -18.42 5.62 0.76
N ALA A 232 -17.27 4.98 0.99
CA ALA A 232 -16.01 5.67 1.21
C ALA A 232 -15.49 6.36 -0.06
N TYR A 233 -15.58 5.72 -1.25
CA TYR A 233 -15.14 6.37 -2.50
C TYR A 233 -16.06 7.53 -2.93
N ARG A 234 -17.32 7.57 -2.48
CA ARG A 234 -18.22 8.70 -2.69
C ARG A 234 -17.97 9.87 -1.75
N ASP A 235 -17.26 9.65 -0.65
CA ASP A 235 -16.91 10.70 0.32
C ASP A 235 -15.65 11.47 -0.11
N THR A 236 -15.77 12.22 -1.19
CA THR A 236 -14.68 13.02 -1.76
C THR A 236 -14.17 14.08 -0.78
N ARG A 237 -15.03 14.57 0.14
CA ARG A 237 -14.64 15.52 1.17
C ARG A 237 -13.68 14.88 2.17
N TRP A 238 -13.98 13.67 2.65
CA TRP A 238 -13.09 12.95 3.56
C TRP A 238 -11.77 12.60 2.88
N ILE A 239 -11.82 12.17 1.60
CA ILE A 239 -10.61 11.86 0.81
C ILE A 239 -9.70 13.10 0.73
N ALA A 240 -10.24 14.26 0.41
CA ALA A 240 -9.47 15.51 0.33
C ALA A 240 -8.88 15.90 1.70
N ALA A 241 -9.68 15.86 2.76
CA ALA A 241 -9.24 16.20 4.12
C ALA A 241 -8.15 15.23 4.63
N THR A 242 -8.29 13.93 4.34
CA THR A 242 -7.33 12.91 4.80
C THR A 242 -5.99 13.01 4.08
N ARG A 243 -5.96 13.44 2.80
CA ARG A 243 -4.71 13.75 2.07
C ARG A 243 -3.90 14.82 2.78
N LEU A 244 -4.53 15.94 3.11
CA LEU A 244 -3.88 17.04 3.83
C LEU A 244 -3.41 16.59 5.21
N ALA A 245 -4.29 15.98 6.00
CA ALA A 245 -3.96 15.54 7.35
C ALA A 245 -2.85 14.47 7.38
N SER A 246 -2.75 13.60 6.39
CA SER A 246 -1.66 12.62 6.30
C SER A 246 -0.33 13.27 5.95
N THR A 247 -0.33 14.29 5.09
CA THR A 247 0.86 15.08 4.77
C THR A 247 1.38 15.82 6.00
N ASP A 248 0.49 16.48 6.75
CA ASP A 248 0.86 17.21 7.99
C ASP A 248 1.41 16.25 9.05
N ARG A 249 0.77 15.09 9.26
CA ARG A 249 1.28 14.07 10.18
C ARG A 249 2.65 13.53 9.76
N ALA A 250 2.85 13.33 8.47
CA ALA A 250 4.12 12.86 7.93
C ALA A 250 5.23 13.89 8.17
N ALA A 251 4.98 15.17 7.91
CA ALA A 251 5.93 16.26 8.19
C ALA A 251 6.25 16.37 9.70
N ARG A 252 5.23 16.21 10.56
CA ARG A 252 5.43 16.18 12.01
C ARG A 252 6.30 14.99 12.45
N LEU A 253 6.09 13.81 11.85
CA LEU A 253 6.93 12.64 12.12
C LEU A 253 8.37 12.89 11.67
N ASP A 254 8.59 13.49 10.51
CA ASP A 254 9.92 13.85 10.00
C ASP A 254 10.65 14.78 10.96
N ALA A 255 9.97 15.83 11.42
CA ALA A 255 10.53 16.79 12.38
C ALA A 255 10.87 16.14 13.73
N MET A 256 10.02 15.20 14.20
CA MET A 256 10.29 14.47 15.44
C MET A 256 11.49 13.53 15.29
N LEU A 257 11.55 12.72 14.23
CA LEU A 257 12.64 11.81 13.97
C LEU A 257 13.98 12.54 13.86
N ALA A 258 14.00 13.71 13.19
CA ALA A 258 15.19 14.53 13.03
C ALA A 258 15.74 15.03 14.39
N ARG A 259 14.88 15.37 15.38
CA ARG A 259 15.32 15.76 16.73
C ARG A 259 16.07 14.64 17.46
N HIS A 260 15.81 13.37 17.09
CA HIS A 260 16.49 12.20 17.62
C HIS A 260 17.63 11.70 16.71
N GLY A 261 18.07 12.52 15.74
CA GLY A 261 19.15 12.15 14.82
C GLY A 261 18.76 11.09 13.78
N LEU A 262 17.47 10.81 13.62
CA LEU A 262 16.95 9.86 12.66
C LEU A 262 16.42 10.60 11.41
N HIS A 263 17.05 10.37 10.27
CA HIS A 263 16.67 11.01 9.01
C HIS A 263 15.80 10.08 8.17
N ALA A 264 14.59 10.53 7.89
CA ALA A 264 13.62 9.78 7.10
C ALA A 264 14.00 9.75 5.61
N ARG A 265 13.75 8.60 4.96
CA ARG A 265 13.89 8.43 3.51
C ARG A 265 12.50 8.29 2.88
N GLY A 266 12.39 8.76 1.63
CA GLY A 266 11.18 8.69 0.83
C GLY A 266 10.10 9.69 1.24
N ALA A 267 8.99 9.66 0.52
CA ALA A 267 7.87 10.59 0.69
C ALA A 267 6.51 9.91 0.78
N CYS A 268 6.44 8.59 1.06
CA CYS A 268 5.17 7.91 1.29
C CYS A 268 4.45 8.54 2.48
N PRO A 269 3.19 9.00 2.33
CA PRO A 269 2.51 9.74 3.39
C PRO A 269 2.04 8.88 4.57
N LEU A 270 2.23 7.54 4.52
CA LEU A 270 1.75 6.62 5.57
C LEU A 270 2.86 6.01 6.43
N PHE A 271 4.11 6.21 6.06
CA PHE A 271 5.26 5.70 6.83
C PHE A 271 6.54 6.45 6.47
N ARG A 272 7.54 6.28 7.33
CA ARG A 272 8.92 6.70 7.09
C ARG A 272 9.85 5.51 7.25
N LEU A 273 10.86 5.42 6.38
CA LEU A 273 12.01 4.56 6.57
C LEU A 273 13.14 5.39 7.15
N VAL A 274 13.73 4.93 8.25
CA VAL A 274 14.96 5.49 8.80
C VAL A 274 16.08 4.47 8.69
N GLU A 275 17.28 4.96 8.48
CA GLU A 275 18.50 4.17 8.55
C GLU A 275 19.24 4.51 9.84
N THR A 276 19.62 3.49 10.61
CA THR A 276 20.30 3.61 11.89
C THR A 276 21.40 2.56 12.00
N ASP A 277 22.36 2.76 12.87
CA ASP A 277 23.47 1.81 13.05
C ASP A 277 23.01 0.45 13.59
N ASP A 278 21.98 0.44 14.43
CA ASP A 278 21.35 -0.79 14.95
C ASP A 278 19.81 -0.65 14.98
N ALA A 279 19.18 -1.01 13.87
CA ALA A 279 17.71 -1.00 13.78
C ALA A 279 17.05 -2.08 14.67
N THR A 280 17.79 -3.14 15.03
CA THR A 280 17.27 -4.17 15.93
C THR A 280 17.20 -3.64 17.36
N ALA A 281 18.24 -3.00 17.86
CA ALA A 281 18.21 -2.37 19.18
C ALA A 281 17.15 -1.29 19.29
N LEU A 282 17.00 -0.45 18.25
CA LEU A 282 15.93 0.56 18.21
C LEU A 282 14.54 -0.08 18.21
N PHE A 283 14.33 -1.14 17.42
CA PHE A 283 13.09 -1.91 17.38
C PHE A 283 12.76 -2.49 18.77
N ASP A 284 13.72 -3.16 19.41
CA ASP A 284 13.54 -3.78 20.74
C ASP A 284 13.17 -2.74 21.80
N ARG A 285 13.86 -1.60 21.81
CA ARG A 285 13.54 -0.48 22.70
C ARG A 285 12.12 0.02 22.52
N LEU A 286 11.70 0.26 21.28
CA LEU A 286 10.34 0.68 20.97
C LEU A 286 9.30 -0.40 21.35
N ALA A 287 9.62 -1.68 21.13
CA ALA A 287 8.74 -2.78 21.52
C ALA A 287 8.56 -2.88 23.04
N HIS A 288 9.61 -2.70 23.84
CA HIS A 288 9.52 -2.60 25.29
C HIS A 288 8.66 -1.39 25.76
N ALA A 289 8.61 -0.31 24.95
CA ALA A 289 7.69 0.80 25.21
C ALA A 289 6.27 0.55 24.66
N GLY A 290 5.96 -0.66 24.18
CA GLY A 290 4.68 -1.05 23.60
C GLY A 290 4.41 -0.40 22.25
N ILE A 291 5.45 -0.15 21.45
CA ILE A 291 5.38 0.43 20.11
C ILE A 291 5.94 -0.57 19.12
N LEU A 292 5.09 -1.10 18.24
CA LEU A 292 5.49 -2.04 17.21
C LEU A 292 5.88 -1.30 15.93
N THR A 293 7.11 -1.46 15.48
CA THR A 293 7.65 -0.92 14.22
C THR A 293 8.04 -2.06 13.26
N ARG A 294 8.74 -1.78 12.16
CA ARG A 294 9.07 -2.79 11.15
C ARG A 294 10.55 -2.80 10.81
N THR A 295 11.23 -3.93 11.06
CA THR A 295 12.61 -4.23 10.61
C THR A 295 12.60 -5.07 9.32
N PHE A 296 13.77 -5.22 8.68
CA PHE A 296 13.96 -5.96 7.43
C PHE A 296 15.21 -6.84 7.52
N ASP A 297 15.07 -8.15 7.29
CA ASP A 297 16.20 -9.09 7.39
C ASP A 297 17.28 -8.82 6.34
N HIS A 298 16.88 -8.37 5.14
CA HIS A 298 17.81 -8.01 4.05
C HIS A 298 18.49 -6.64 4.23
N ALA A 299 18.03 -5.83 5.19
CA ALA A 299 18.53 -4.48 5.46
C ALA A 299 18.53 -4.20 6.97
N PRO A 300 19.50 -4.75 7.73
CA PRO A 300 19.49 -4.76 9.19
C PRO A 300 19.63 -3.36 9.82
N ARG A 301 19.98 -2.35 9.02
CA ARG A 301 20.03 -0.94 9.43
C ARG A 301 18.73 -0.18 9.20
N TRP A 302 17.71 -0.82 8.61
CA TRP A 302 16.45 -0.18 8.24
C TRP A 302 15.35 -0.43 9.28
N LEU A 303 14.68 0.66 9.67
CA LEU A 303 13.48 0.62 10.48
C LEU A 303 12.40 1.45 9.79
N ARG A 304 11.26 0.84 9.48
CA ARG A 304 10.10 1.57 8.97
C ARG A 304 9.12 1.86 10.11
N ILE A 305 8.68 3.11 10.20
CA ILE A 305 7.81 3.66 11.24
C ILE A 305 6.55 4.21 10.56
N GLY A 306 5.37 3.68 10.90
CA GLY A 306 4.07 4.18 10.47
C GLY A 306 3.72 5.52 11.14
N LEU A 307 2.65 6.17 10.65
CA LEU A 307 2.18 7.44 11.23
C LEU A 307 1.54 7.22 12.60
N PRO A 308 1.91 7.99 13.63
CA PRO A 308 1.14 8.09 14.86
C PRO A 308 -0.23 8.74 14.59
N ARG A 309 -1.26 8.25 15.29
CA ARG A 309 -2.66 8.65 15.05
C ARG A 309 -2.99 10.06 15.56
N ASP A 310 -2.51 10.39 16.76
CA ASP A 310 -2.86 11.58 17.53
C ASP A 310 -1.69 12.05 18.40
N ASP A 311 -1.87 13.14 19.12
CA ASP A 311 -0.83 13.73 19.97
C ASP A 311 -0.30 12.75 21.01
N THR A 312 -1.16 11.97 21.64
CA THR A 312 -0.76 10.94 22.63
C THR A 312 0.17 9.89 22.01
N ALA A 313 -0.12 9.45 20.79
CA ALA A 313 0.72 8.51 20.07
C ALA A 313 2.07 9.14 19.68
N PHE A 314 2.07 10.41 19.24
CA PHE A 314 3.30 11.16 18.98
C PHE A 314 4.17 11.33 20.23
N GLU A 315 3.59 11.75 21.37
CA GLU A 315 4.30 11.91 22.63
C GLU A 315 4.87 10.60 23.15
N ARG A 316 4.13 9.49 22.98
CA ARG A 316 4.61 8.16 23.37
C ARG A 316 5.82 7.75 22.55
N LEU A 317 5.79 7.96 21.22
CA LEU A 317 6.90 7.68 20.34
C LEU A 317 8.11 8.58 20.66
N ASP A 318 7.90 9.88 20.86
CA ASP A 318 8.95 10.85 21.17
C ASP A 318 9.70 10.48 22.46
N ARG A 319 8.95 10.12 23.53
CA ARG A 319 9.54 9.65 24.79
C ARG A 319 10.34 8.37 24.61
N ALA A 320 9.83 7.40 23.84
CA ALA A 320 10.52 6.14 23.62
C ALA A 320 11.80 6.31 22.77
N LEU A 321 11.86 7.32 21.91
CA LEU A 321 13.06 7.68 21.15
C LEU A 321 14.11 8.42 21.99
N ALA A 322 13.70 9.20 23.01
CA ALA A 322 14.59 9.99 23.85
C ALA A 322 15.42 9.17 24.86
N HIS A 323 15.02 7.94 25.18
CA HIS A 323 15.66 7.10 26.21
C HIS A 323 16.76 6.18 25.65
N GLY A 324 17.44 6.59 24.60
CA GLY A 324 18.49 5.83 23.95
C GLY A 324 19.85 6.50 23.88
#